data_31e4ad59b8d071a265182698f48ae35f
#
_entry.id   31e4ad59b8d071a265182698f48ae35f
#
_cell.length_a   1.000
_cell.length_b   1.000
_cell.length_c   1.000
_cell.angle_alpha   90.00
_cell.angle_beta   90.00
_cell.angle_gamma   90.00
#
_symmetry.space_group_name_H-M   'P 1'
#
loop_
_entity.id
_entity.type
_entity.pdbx_description
1 polymer ?
#
loop_
_entity_poly.entity_id
_entity_poly.type
_entity_poly.pdbx_seq_one_letter_code
_entity_poly.pdbx_strand_id
1 'polypeptide(L)' 'MATGLVKWFNDSKGFGFIQADGNERDVFVHYTAIQGDGFKTLTEGQRVQFDLIDGPKGPQATNVAKAAI' A
#
# COMPACT_ATOMS: atom_id res chain seq x y z
N MET A 1 -5.33 -4.74 11.19
CA MET A 1 -5.39 -4.05 9.90
C MET A 1 -4.99 -2.59 10.07
N ALA A 2 -4.11 -2.13 9.21
CA ALA A 2 -3.66 -0.74 9.26
C ALA A 2 -4.29 0.06 8.14
N THR A 3 -4.30 1.37 8.27
CA THR A 3 -4.77 2.27 7.23
C THR A 3 -3.69 3.29 6.93
N GLY A 4 -3.72 3.86 5.74
CA GLY A 4 -2.78 4.88 5.36
C GLY A 4 -3.12 5.50 4.03
N LEU A 5 -2.26 6.41 3.60
CA LEU A 5 -2.39 7.09 2.33
C LEU A 5 -1.26 6.67 1.40
N VAL A 6 -1.58 6.48 0.14
CA VAL A 6 -0.57 6.16 -0.87
C VAL A 6 0.28 7.39 -1.13
N LYS A 7 1.59 7.29 -0.91
CA LYS A 7 2.51 8.39 -1.23
C LYS A 7 2.73 8.46 -2.73
N TRP A 8 3.04 7.34 -3.33
CA TRP A 8 3.16 7.23 -4.78
C TRP A 8 3.14 5.75 -5.16
N PHE A 9 2.81 5.50 -6.41
CA PHE A 9 2.80 4.15 -6.94
C PHE A 9 3.23 4.18 -8.40
N ASN A 10 4.14 3.29 -8.77
CA ASN A 10 4.64 3.20 -10.14
C ASN A 10 4.01 1.99 -10.82
N ASP A 11 3.06 2.25 -11.72
CA ASP A 11 2.34 1.19 -12.42
C ASP A 11 3.27 0.35 -13.30
N SER A 12 4.26 0.98 -13.90
CA SER A 12 5.18 0.29 -14.80
C SER A 12 6.04 -0.73 -14.07
N LYS A 13 6.47 -0.38 -12.87
CA LYS A 13 7.31 -1.26 -12.06
C LYS A 13 6.49 -2.11 -11.10
N GLY A 14 5.25 -1.73 -10.82
CA GLY A 14 4.35 -2.48 -9.98
C GLY A 14 4.62 -2.36 -8.50
N PHE A 15 5.15 -1.24 -8.02
CA PHE A 15 5.37 -1.04 -6.60
C PHE A 15 5.27 0.44 -6.24
N GLY A 16 5.14 0.70 -4.95
CA GLY A 16 5.07 2.05 -4.43
C GLY A 16 5.21 2.06 -2.92
N PHE A 17 4.82 3.17 -2.33
CA PHE A 17 4.90 3.36 -0.88
C PHE A 17 3.62 3.93 -0.33
N ILE A 18 3.28 3.50 0.88
CA ILE A 18 2.12 3.96 1.63
C ILE A 18 2.65 4.59 2.91
N GLN A 19 2.09 5.72 3.29
CA GLN A 19 2.36 6.32 4.58
C GLN A 19 1.26 5.86 5.54
N ALA A 20 1.63 5.01 6.50
CA ALA A 20 0.67 4.48 7.46
C ALA A 20 0.23 5.59 8.43
N ASP A 21 -1.04 5.55 8.83
CA ASP A 21 -1.58 6.50 9.80
C ASP A 21 -0.84 6.35 11.12
N GLY A 22 -0.42 7.48 11.69
CA GLY A 22 0.28 7.50 12.95
C GLY A 22 1.72 7.00 12.89
N ASN A 23 2.24 6.77 11.71
CA ASN A 23 3.59 6.28 11.51
C ASN A 23 4.26 7.10 10.41
N GLU A 24 5.44 7.63 10.69
CA GLU A 24 6.17 8.44 9.72
C GLU A 24 6.95 7.61 8.71
N ARG A 25 7.05 6.31 8.94
CA ARG A 25 7.82 5.44 8.05
C ARG A 25 7.00 5.05 6.84
N ASP A 26 7.67 5.02 5.69
CA ASP A 26 7.04 4.55 4.46
C ASP A 26 6.91 3.04 4.49
N VAL A 27 5.77 2.54 4.04
CA VAL A 27 5.49 1.12 3.96
C VAL A 27 5.54 0.70 2.50
N PHE A 28 6.39 -0.26 2.19
CA PHE A 28 6.52 -0.77 0.82
C PHE A 28 5.27 -1.56 0.41
N VAL A 29 4.80 -1.34 -0.81
CA VAL A 29 3.68 -2.09 -1.36
C VAL A 29 4.01 -2.54 -2.78
N HIS A 30 3.72 -3.81 -3.07
CA HIS A 30 3.91 -4.38 -4.40
C HIS A 30 2.54 -4.70 -4.99
N TYR A 31 2.42 -4.65 -6.33
CA TYR A 31 1.13 -4.87 -6.96
C TYR A 31 0.50 -6.23 -6.61
N THR A 32 1.33 -7.23 -6.32
CA THR A 32 0.83 -8.55 -5.91
C THR A 32 0.15 -8.52 -4.54
N ALA A 33 0.39 -7.49 -3.75
CA ALA A 33 -0.24 -7.33 -2.45
C ALA A 33 -1.60 -6.63 -2.53
N ILE A 34 -1.93 -6.05 -3.67
CA ILE A 34 -3.18 -5.33 -3.86
C ILE A 34 -4.28 -6.33 -4.18
N GLN A 35 -5.38 -6.27 -3.41
CA GLN A 35 -6.52 -7.13 -3.63
C GLN A 35 -7.49 -6.51 -4.62
N GLY A 36 -8.23 -7.36 -5.30
CA GLY A 36 -9.28 -6.93 -6.22
C GLY A 36 -9.10 -7.51 -7.61
N ASP A 37 -10.15 -7.40 -8.40
CA ASP A 37 -10.15 -7.82 -9.80
C ASP A 37 -9.79 -6.61 -10.66
N GLY A 38 -9.06 -6.85 -11.73
CA GLY A 38 -8.73 -5.80 -12.67
C GLY A 38 -7.40 -5.13 -12.35
N PHE A 39 -7.38 -3.81 -12.44
CA PHE A 39 -6.14 -3.06 -12.27
C PHE A 39 -5.64 -3.11 -10.84
N LYS A 40 -4.43 -3.60 -10.68
CA LYS A 40 -3.75 -3.60 -9.38
C LYS A 40 -2.85 -2.38 -9.31
N THR A 41 -3.48 -1.23 -9.16
CA THR A 41 -2.77 0.03 -9.10
C THR A 41 -3.35 0.91 -8.00
N LEU A 42 -2.53 1.81 -7.50
CA LEU A 42 -2.93 2.75 -6.47
C LEU A 42 -2.70 4.17 -6.96
N THR A 43 -3.55 5.08 -6.49
CA THR A 43 -3.47 6.48 -6.86
C THR A 43 -2.83 7.26 -5.71
N GLU A 44 -1.94 8.19 -6.05
CA GLU A 44 -1.32 9.05 -5.06
C GLU A 44 -2.39 9.76 -4.23
N GLY A 45 -2.24 9.70 -2.91
CA GLY A 45 -3.19 10.29 -1.98
C GLY A 45 -4.40 9.42 -1.67
N GLN A 46 -4.49 8.24 -2.27
CA GLN A 46 -5.61 7.35 -2.05
C GLN A 46 -5.51 6.70 -0.68
N ARG A 47 -6.66 6.60 0.01
CA ARG A 47 -6.70 5.94 1.31
C ARG A 47 -6.88 4.44 1.12
N VAL A 48 -6.07 3.67 1.85
CA VAL A 48 -6.06 2.21 1.72
C VAL A 48 -6.02 1.56 3.09
N GLN A 49 -6.48 0.31 3.15
CA GLN A 49 -6.33 -0.57 4.29
C GLN A 49 -5.37 -1.69 3.91
N PHE A 50 -4.57 -2.12 4.85
CA PHE A 50 -3.59 -3.16 4.57
C PHE A 50 -3.14 -3.83 5.87
N ASP A 51 -2.50 -4.99 5.73
CA ASP A 51 -1.83 -5.64 6.84
C ASP A 51 -0.35 -5.28 6.79
N LEU A 52 0.18 -4.85 7.92
CA LEU A 52 1.58 -4.47 8.03
C LEU A 52 2.39 -5.66 8.48
N ILE A 53 3.43 -5.98 7.71
CA ILE A 53 4.38 -7.03 8.05
C ILE A 53 5.79 -6.48 7.96
N ASP A 54 6.71 -7.14 8.67
CA ASP A 54 8.13 -6.82 8.55
C ASP A 54 8.73 -7.68 7.45
N GLY A 55 9.18 -7.02 6.40
CA GLY A 55 9.82 -7.71 5.29
C GLY A 55 11.33 -7.54 5.33
N PRO A 56 12.03 -8.19 4.39
CA PRO A 56 13.50 -8.08 4.31
C PRO A 56 14.00 -6.67 4.12
N LYS A 57 13.19 -5.82 3.52
CA LYS A 57 13.54 -4.42 3.25
C LYS A 57 12.90 -3.45 4.22
N GLY A 58 12.22 -3.94 5.27
CA GLY A 58 11.53 -3.12 6.25
C GLY A 58 10.03 -3.34 6.22
N PRO A 59 9.24 -2.37 6.72
CA PRO A 59 7.79 -2.53 6.75
C PRO A 59 7.20 -2.72 5.36
N GLN A 60 6.30 -3.69 5.23
CA GLN A 60 5.70 -4.04 3.96
C GLN A 60 4.20 -4.22 4.13
N ALA A 61 3.42 -3.76 3.15
CA ALA A 61 1.97 -3.92 3.16
C ALA A 61 1.57 -5.17 2.42
N THR A 62 0.59 -5.89 2.97
CA THR A 62 -0.04 -7.04 2.32
C THR A 62 -1.54 -6.90 2.42
N ASN A 63 -2.27 -7.61 1.58
CA ASN A 63 -3.74 -7.58 1.56
C ASN A 63 -4.26 -6.14 1.45
N VAL A 64 -3.64 -5.38 0.56
CA VAL A 64 -3.99 -3.97 0.38
C VAL A 64 -5.33 -3.86 -0.33
N ALA A 65 -6.23 -3.06 0.22
CA ALA A 65 -7.54 -2.81 -0.35
C ALA A 65 -7.86 -1.33 -0.23
N LYS A 66 -8.68 -0.84 -1.14
CA LYS A 66 -9.15 0.54 -1.07
C LYS A 66 -10.03 0.69 0.17
N ALA A 67 -9.76 1.71 0.97
CA ALA A 67 -10.60 1.98 2.12
C ALA A 67 -11.89 2.62 1.66
N ALA A 68 -12.99 2.05 2.10
CA ALA A 68 -14.31 2.62 1.83
C ALA A 68 -14.61 3.67 2.89
N ILE A 69 -14.58 4.91 2.51
CA ILE A 69 -14.87 6.03 3.40
C ILE A 69 -16.05 6.79 2.87
#